data_5bdc98496a9bc94dfc1ff3b7070648b4
#
_entry.id   5bdc98496a9bc94dfc1ff3b7070648b4
#
_cell.length_a   1.000
_cell.length_b   1.000
_cell.length_c   1.000
_cell.angle_alpha   90.00
_cell.angle_beta   90.00
_cell.angle_gamma   90.00
#
_symmetry.space_group_name_H-M   'P 1'
#
loop_
_entity.id
_entity.type
_entity.pdbx_description
1 polymer ?
#
loop_
_entity_poly.entity_id
_entity_poly.type
_entity_poly.pdbx_seq_one_letter_code
_entity_poly.pdbx_strand_id
1 'polypeptide(L)'
;FLVHGGILAMAGILVRIIGMFYRIPLVNIIGSDGNGIYGAAYNVYNIMLVLSAYGLPMAVSKLVSAKFVAKQFKNAASIFKCALIFATCTGGIAALLLFFGADFIENVFYKGVPGMAIPLRILAPTIFFVAILGVMRGFYQGQGTMIPTAVSQIAEQIVNAAVSLLAGYFLIQAYQSSANTAAYGAAG
;
A
#
# COMPACT_ATOMS: atom_id res chain seq x y z
N PHE A 1 -12.24 -7.05 -25.13
CA PHE A 1 -11.22 -6.14 -24.57
C PHE A 1 -11.84 -4.94 -23.87
N LEU A 2 -12.78 -4.22 -24.50
CA LEU A 2 -13.48 -3.04 -23.95
C LEU A 2 -14.23 -3.34 -22.65
N VAL A 3 -14.92 -4.48 -22.54
CA VAL A 3 -15.66 -4.87 -21.34
C VAL A 3 -14.72 -5.08 -20.14
N HIS A 4 -13.60 -5.78 -20.34
CA HIS A 4 -12.63 -6.03 -19.29
C HIS A 4 -11.90 -4.76 -18.84
N GLY A 5 -11.58 -3.85 -19.78
CA GLY A 5 -11.06 -2.52 -19.46
C GLY A 5 -12.06 -1.66 -18.70
N GLY A 6 -13.34 -1.73 -19.07
CA GLY A 6 -14.43 -1.05 -18.36
C GLY A 6 -14.60 -1.53 -16.92
N ILE A 7 -14.51 -2.84 -16.66
CA ILE A 7 -14.58 -3.42 -15.31
C ILE A 7 -13.45 -2.88 -14.42
N LEU A 8 -12.23 -2.82 -14.94
CA LEU A 8 -11.09 -2.30 -14.19
C LEU A 8 -11.21 -0.79 -13.90
N ALA A 9 -11.72 -0.03 -14.87
CA ALA A 9 -11.97 1.40 -14.70
C ALA A 9 -13.05 1.66 -13.64
N MET A 10 -14.16 0.92 -13.67
CA MET A 10 -15.20 0.99 -12.66
C MET A 10 -14.70 0.59 -11.28
N ALA A 11 -13.92 -0.47 -11.17
CA ALA A 11 -13.28 -0.86 -9.91
C ALA A 11 -12.37 0.25 -9.37
N GLY A 12 -11.57 0.91 -10.23
CA GLY A 12 -10.74 2.04 -9.86
C GLY A 12 -11.52 3.24 -9.33
N ILE A 13 -12.70 3.53 -9.90
CA ILE A 13 -13.61 4.58 -9.42
C ILE A 13 -14.18 4.19 -8.05
N LEU A 14 -14.67 2.97 -7.88
CA LEU A 14 -15.19 2.48 -6.60
C LEU A 14 -14.14 2.55 -5.49
N VAL A 15 -12.91 2.11 -5.77
CA VAL A 15 -11.77 2.19 -4.84
C VAL A 15 -11.52 3.63 -4.40
N ARG A 16 -11.58 4.60 -5.31
CA ARG A 16 -11.40 6.02 -4.99
C ARG A 16 -12.54 6.57 -4.14
N ILE A 17 -13.78 6.20 -4.46
CA ILE A 17 -14.96 6.59 -3.68
C ILE A 17 -14.85 6.04 -2.25
N ILE A 18 -14.57 4.76 -2.08
CA ILE A 18 -14.36 4.15 -0.76
C ILE A 18 -13.22 4.86 -0.02
N GLY A 19 -12.10 5.14 -0.72
CA GLY A 19 -10.96 5.88 -0.18
C GLY A 19 -11.31 7.25 0.36
N MET A 20 -12.16 7.99 -0.36
CA MET A 20 -12.63 9.30 0.07
C MET A 20 -13.55 9.22 1.30
N PHE A 21 -14.48 8.25 1.30
CA PHE A 21 -15.44 8.11 2.39
C PHE A 21 -14.80 7.75 3.74
N TYR A 22 -13.79 6.89 3.77
CA TYR A 22 -13.14 6.55 5.05
C TYR A 22 -12.10 7.59 5.48
N ARG A 23 -11.52 8.35 4.54
CA ARG A 23 -10.50 9.35 4.86
C ARG A 23 -11.05 10.53 5.64
N ILE A 24 -12.29 10.95 5.36
CA ILE A 24 -12.93 12.06 6.08
C ILE A 24 -13.04 11.77 7.59
N PRO A 25 -13.69 10.67 8.05
CA PRO A 25 -13.72 10.36 9.46
C PRO A 25 -12.33 10.09 10.05
N LEU A 26 -11.41 9.49 9.30
CA LEU A 26 -10.05 9.22 9.76
C LEU A 26 -9.29 10.51 10.09
N VAL A 27 -9.37 11.52 9.24
CA VAL A 27 -8.72 12.84 9.49
C VAL A 27 -9.32 13.51 10.72
N ASN A 28 -10.63 13.41 10.93
CA ASN A 28 -11.29 13.96 12.13
C ASN A 28 -10.86 13.23 13.42
N ILE A 29 -10.56 11.94 13.32
CA ILE A 29 -10.08 11.13 14.45
C ILE A 29 -8.62 11.46 14.78
N ILE A 30 -7.74 11.56 13.79
CA ILE A 30 -6.28 11.71 13.96
C ILE A 30 -5.89 13.18 14.21
N GLY A 31 -6.72 14.13 13.76
CA GLY A 31 -6.45 15.56 13.84
C GLY A 31 -5.48 16.05 12.74
N SER A 32 -5.27 17.38 12.72
CA SER A 32 -4.45 18.04 11.68
C SER A 32 -2.97 17.65 11.76
N ASP A 33 -2.42 17.59 12.97
CA ASP A 33 -0.99 17.33 13.19
C ASP A 33 -0.63 15.89 12.87
N GLY A 34 -1.45 14.93 13.32
CA GLY A 34 -1.28 13.52 12.99
C GLY A 34 -1.41 13.25 11.49
N ASN A 35 -2.34 13.93 10.80
CA ASN A 35 -2.48 13.82 9.36
C ASN A 35 -1.28 14.42 8.61
N GLY A 36 -0.66 15.49 9.14
CA GLY A 36 0.57 16.07 8.59
C GLY A 36 1.75 15.09 8.66
N ILE A 37 1.97 14.48 9.82
CA ILE A 37 3.02 13.47 10.04
C ILE A 37 2.81 12.25 9.13
N TYR A 38 1.59 11.73 9.09
CA TYR A 38 1.24 10.61 8.20
C TYR A 38 1.43 10.96 6.72
N GLY A 39 1.02 12.16 6.30
CA GLY A 39 1.16 12.64 4.93
C GLY A 39 2.62 12.72 4.48
N ALA A 40 3.51 13.19 5.36
CA ALA A 40 4.95 13.21 5.09
C ALA A 40 5.53 11.80 4.94
N ALA A 41 5.20 10.89 5.86
CA ALA A 41 5.61 9.49 5.79
C ALA A 41 5.08 8.80 4.51
N TYR A 42 3.83 9.05 4.15
CA TYR A 42 3.19 8.50 2.97
C TYR A 42 3.83 9.00 1.67
N ASN A 43 4.30 10.24 1.60
CA ASN A 43 5.02 10.76 0.43
C ASN A 43 6.32 10.00 0.19
N VAL A 44 7.12 9.77 1.23
CA VAL A 44 8.36 8.98 1.13
C VAL A 44 8.07 7.55 0.74
N TYR A 45 7.09 6.92 1.40
CA TYR A 45 6.61 5.59 1.07
C TYR A 45 6.19 5.48 -0.41
N ASN A 46 5.46 6.47 -0.93
CA ASN A 46 4.97 6.48 -2.30
C ASN A 46 6.10 6.56 -3.32
N ILE A 47 7.15 7.34 -3.05
CA ILE A 47 8.35 7.39 -3.90
C ILE A 47 9.00 6.00 -3.98
N MET A 48 9.22 5.35 -2.84
CA MET A 48 9.79 4.00 -2.80
C MET A 48 8.90 2.95 -3.47
N LEU A 49 7.58 3.08 -3.33
CA LEU A 49 6.60 2.22 -3.96
C LEU A 49 6.63 2.36 -5.50
N VAL A 50 6.72 3.58 -6.01
CA VAL A 50 6.84 3.84 -7.45
C VAL A 50 8.10 3.19 -8.02
N LEU A 51 9.23 3.36 -7.34
CA LEU A 51 10.51 2.80 -7.78
C LEU A 51 10.53 1.27 -7.74
N SER A 52 9.89 0.64 -6.75
CA SER A 52 10.02 -0.81 -6.52
C SER A 52 8.89 -1.64 -7.10
N ALA A 53 7.67 -1.11 -7.22
CA ALA A 53 6.49 -1.93 -7.47
C ALA A 53 5.63 -1.51 -8.67
N TYR A 54 5.50 -0.22 -8.99
CA TYR A 54 4.51 0.20 -10.00
C TYR A 54 4.83 -0.21 -11.44
N GLY A 55 6.10 -0.37 -11.81
CA GLY A 55 6.49 -0.83 -13.14
C GLY A 55 6.24 -2.33 -13.39
N LEU A 56 6.23 -3.13 -12.33
CA LEU A 56 6.17 -4.59 -12.41
C LEU A 56 4.88 -5.14 -13.02
N PRO A 57 3.68 -4.70 -12.62
CA PRO A 57 2.44 -5.24 -13.19
C PRO A 57 2.35 -5.03 -14.70
N MET A 58 2.77 -3.87 -15.19
CA MET A 58 2.74 -3.54 -16.60
C MET A 58 3.74 -4.36 -17.41
N ALA A 59 4.97 -4.52 -16.91
CA ALA A 59 6.01 -5.33 -17.55
C ALA A 59 5.60 -6.81 -17.59
N VAL A 60 5.11 -7.36 -16.49
CA VAL A 60 4.65 -8.75 -16.40
C VAL A 60 3.46 -8.99 -17.33
N SER A 61 2.47 -8.09 -17.32
CA SER A 61 1.29 -8.20 -18.20
C SER A 61 1.68 -8.24 -19.66
N LYS A 62 2.60 -7.37 -20.10
CA LYS A 62 3.08 -7.35 -21.49
C LYS A 62 3.81 -8.64 -21.89
N LEU A 63 4.72 -9.11 -21.03
CA LEU A 63 5.49 -10.33 -21.31
C LEU A 63 4.61 -11.59 -21.31
N VAL A 64 3.69 -11.70 -20.35
CA VAL A 64 2.75 -12.82 -20.24
C VAL A 64 1.80 -12.83 -21.43
N SER A 65 1.23 -11.69 -21.80
CA SER A 65 0.32 -11.57 -22.96
C SER A 65 0.97 -12.05 -24.26
N ALA A 66 2.21 -11.65 -24.52
CA ALA A 66 2.95 -12.11 -25.69
C ALA A 66 3.10 -13.64 -25.74
N LYS A 67 3.37 -14.29 -24.58
CA LYS A 67 3.49 -15.75 -24.50
C LYS A 67 2.15 -16.47 -24.57
N PHE A 68 1.10 -15.87 -24.01
CA PHE A 68 -0.26 -16.39 -24.10
C PHE A 68 -0.78 -16.43 -25.55
N VAL A 69 -0.58 -15.36 -26.32
CA VAL A 69 -0.93 -15.30 -27.74
C VAL A 69 -0.18 -16.35 -28.52
N ALA A 70 1.09 -16.60 -28.23
CA ALA A 70 1.91 -17.65 -28.83
C ALA A 70 1.59 -19.08 -28.33
N LYS A 71 0.57 -19.25 -27.46
CA LYS A 71 0.19 -20.52 -26.80
C LYS A 71 1.33 -21.19 -26.00
N GLN A 72 2.31 -20.41 -25.57
CA GLN A 72 3.47 -20.88 -24.82
C GLN A 72 3.22 -20.78 -23.29
N PHE A 73 2.25 -21.53 -22.77
CA PHE A 73 1.81 -21.42 -21.37
C PHE A 73 2.91 -21.75 -20.34
N LYS A 74 3.79 -22.71 -20.65
CA LYS A 74 4.95 -23.04 -19.77
C LYS A 74 5.90 -21.85 -19.64
N ASN A 75 6.15 -21.13 -20.73
CA ASN A 75 7.00 -19.94 -20.72
C ASN A 75 6.33 -18.78 -19.99
N ALA A 76 5.00 -18.61 -20.11
CA ALA A 76 4.25 -17.63 -19.34
C ALA A 76 4.35 -17.90 -17.82
N ALA A 77 4.24 -19.16 -17.39
CA ALA A 77 4.41 -19.55 -15.99
C ALA A 77 5.86 -19.33 -15.50
N SER A 78 6.86 -19.53 -16.34
CA SER A 78 8.26 -19.24 -16.01
C SER A 78 8.49 -17.75 -15.82
N ILE A 79 7.92 -16.89 -16.66
CA ILE A 79 7.96 -15.43 -16.52
C ILE A 79 7.36 -15.02 -15.19
N PHE A 80 6.21 -15.58 -14.81
CA PHE A 80 5.57 -15.31 -13.54
C PHE A 80 6.46 -15.64 -12.34
N LYS A 81 7.10 -16.83 -12.34
CA LYS A 81 8.03 -17.23 -11.28
C LYS A 81 9.24 -16.29 -11.18
N CYS A 82 9.87 -15.97 -12.31
CA CYS A 82 10.99 -15.04 -12.34
C CYS A 82 10.58 -13.64 -11.84
N ALA A 83 9.41 -13.17 -12.26
CA ALA A 83 8.87 -11.88 -11.81
C ALA A 83 8.56 -11.87 -10.30
N LEU A 84 8.05 -12.97 -9.73
CA LEU A 84 7.83 -13.10 -8.29
C LEU A 84 9.15 -13.03 -7.52
N ILE A 85 10.18 -13.74 -7.97
CA ILE A 85 11.51 -13.71 -7.33
C ILE A 85 12.05 -12.27 -7.39
N PHE A 86 11.98 -11.63 -8.56
CA PHE A 86 12.42 -10.25 -8.72
C PHE A 86 11.66 -9.27 -7.81
N ALA A 87 10.32 -9.38 -7.74
CA ALA A 87 9.49 -8.54 -6.87
C ALA A 87 9.78 -8.76 -5.38
N THR A 88 10.03 -10.01 -4.99
CA THR A 88 10.43 -10.36 -3.63
C THR A 88 11.77 -9.74 -3.26
N CYS A 89 12.76 -9.79 -4.16
CA CYS A 89 14.06 -9.18 -3.95
C CYS A 89 13.97 -7.64 -3.91
N THR A 90 13.38 -7.03 -4.93
CA THR A 90 13.31 -5.56 -5.03
C THR A 90 12.40 -4.94 -3.97
N GLY A 91 11.22 -5.53 -3.75
CA GLY A 91 10.29 -5.11 -2.71
C GLY A 91 10.85 -5.32 -1.30
N GLY A 92 11.56 -6.45 -1.09
CA GLY A 92 12.24 -6.74 0.17
C GLY A 92 13.37 -5.75 0.47
N ILE A 93 14.23 -5.48 -0.50
CA ILE A 93 15.31 -4.49 -0.35
C ILE A 93 14.72 -3.10 -0.07
N ALA A 94 13.71 -2.67 -0.82
CA ALA A 94 13.07 -1.38 -0.61
C ALA A 94 12.41 -1.28 0.78
N ALA A 95 11.73 -2.34 1.24
CA ALA A 95 11.14 -2.40 2.56
C ALA A 95 12.20 -2.32 3.67
N LEU A 96 13.32 -3.05 3.55
CA LEU A 96 14.42 -3.00 4.51
C LEU A 96 15.09 -1.63 4.55
N LEU A 97 15.37 -1.04 3.37
CA LEU A 97 15.94 0.31 3.28
C LEU A 97 15.05 1.35 3.95
N LEU A 98 13.72 1.26 3.75
CA LEU A 98 12.79 2.19 4.35
C LEU A 98 12.67 1.96 5.87
N PHE A 99 12.65 0.69 6.31
CA PHE A 99 12.53 0.34 7.72
C PHE A 99 13.73 0.80 8.55
N PHE A 100 14.95 0.50 8.09
CA PHE A 100 16.18 0.91 8.77
C PHE A 100 16.57 2.35 8.49
N GLY A 101 16.19 2.90 7.33
CA GLY A 101 16.47 4.27 6.95
C GLY A 101 15.47 5.30 7.48
N ALA A 102 14.40 4.89 8.16
CA ALA A 102 13.33 5.78 8.61
C ALA A 102 13.85 6.95 9.47
N ASP A 103 14.72 6.67 10.44
CA ASP A 103 15.30 7.71 11.32
C ASP A 103 16.24 8.65 10.55
N PHE A 104 17.00 8.12 9.60
CA PHE A 104 17.86 8.92 8.75
C PHE A 104 17.03 9.87 7.87
N ILE A 105 15.94 9.38 7.30
CA ILE A 105 15.03 10.18 6.46
C ILE A 105 14.38 11.30 7.29
N GLU A 106 13.90 11.00 8.51
CA GLU A 106 13.32 11.99 9.42
C GLU A 106 14.35 13.07 9.77
N ASN A 107 15.55 12.68 10.19
CA ASN A 107 16.57 13.61 10.67
C ASN A 107 17.22 14.46 9.58
N VAL A 108 17.32 13.94 8.33
CA VAL A 108 18.00 14.64 7.23
C VAL A 108 17.02 15.43 6.38
N PHE A 109 15.92 14.81 5.96
CA PHE A 109 15.00 15.40 4.98
C PHE A 109 13.78 16.07 5.61
N TYR A 110 13.35 15.63 6.81
CA TYR A 110 12.12 16.08 7.44
C TYR A 110 12.34 16.58 8.88
N LYS A 111 13.39 17.38 9.08
CA LYS A 111 13.76 17.95 10.42
C LYS A 111 12.64 18.72 11.14
N GLY A 112 11.62 19.14 10.41
CA GLY A 112 10.47 19.88 10.95
C GLY A 112 9.25 19.00 11.29
N VAL A 113 9.34 17.69 11.13
CA VAL A 113 8.21 16.75 11.34
C VAL A 113 8.66 15.60 12.24
N PRO A 114 8.80 15.85 13.55
CA PRO A 114 9.24 14.83 14.49
C PRO A 114 8.19 13.72 14.62
N GLY A 115 8.66 12.47 14.72
CA GLY A 115 7.80 11.28 14.85
C GLY A 115 7.36 10.65 13.52
N MET A 116 7.89 11.11 12.39
CA MET A 116 7.58 10.55 11.07
C MET A 116 8.17 9.14 10.87
N ALA A 117 9.24 8.79 11.58
CA ALA A 117 9.90 7.48 11.47
C ALA A 117 8.98 6.32 11.87
N ILE A 118 8.06 6.52 12.83
CA ILE A 118 7.16 5.47 13.31
C ILE A 118 6.17 5.03 12.21
N PRO A 119 5.35 5.93 11.63
CA PRO A 119 4.46 5.54 10.54
C PRO A 119 5.23 5.04 9.30
N LEU A 120 6.43 5.57 9.04
CA LEU A 120 7.25 5.12 7.93
C LEU A 120 7.72 3.67 8.11
N ARG A 121 8.12 3.27 9.32
CA ARG A 121 8.47 1.87 9.64
C ARG A 121 7.28 0.94 9.55
N ILE A 122 6.08 1.40 9.92
CA ILE A 122 4.84 0.62 9.81
C ILE A 122 4.46 0.41 8.34
N LEU A 123 4.69 1.42 7.49
CA LEU A 123 4.42 1.35 6.06
C LEU A 123 5.47 0.52 5.28
N ALA A 124 6.70 0.41 5.77
CA ALA A 124 7.78 -0.26 5.07
C ALA A 124 7.46 -1.72 4.65
N PRO A 125 6.92 -2.61 5.51
CA PRO A 125 6.58 -3.97 5.11
C PRO A 125 5.53 -4.05 4.02
N THR A 126 4.65 -3.05 3.89
CA THR A 126 3.58 -3.06 2.89
C THR A 126 4.13 -2.99 1.46
N ILE A 127 5.32 -2.36 1.24
CA ILE A 127 5.97 -2.31 -0.07
C ILE A 127 6.25 -3.73 -0.58
N PHE A 128 6.73 -4.61 0.29
CA PHE A 128 7.00 -6.00 -0.04
C PHE A 128 5.74 -6.72 -0.52
N PHE A 129 4.65 -6.60 0.21
CA PHE A 129 3.38 -7.23 -0.16
C PHE A 129 2.79 -6.63 -1.45
N VAL A 130 2.86 -5.31 -1.62
CA VAL A 130 2.35 -4.63 -2.82
C VAL A 130 3.14 -5.02 -4.06
N ALA A 131 4.47 -5.22 -3.96
CA ALA A 131 5.28 -5.69 -5.07
C ALA A 131 4.85 -7.09 -5.54
N ILE A 132 4.60 -8.02 -4.61
CA ILE A 132 4.11 -9.38 -4.92
C ILE A 132 2.71 -9.31 -5.54
N LEU A 133 1.79 -8.56 -4.94
CA LEU A 133 0.43 -8.37 -5.47
C LEU A 133 0.45 -7.75 -6.87
N GLY A 134 1.37 -6.82 -7.12
CA GLY A 134 1.56 -6.22 -8.43
C GLY A 134 1.90 -7.25 -9.51
N VAL A 135 2.81 -8.18 -9.24
CA VAL A 135 3.16 -9.28 -10.17
C VAL A 135 1.97 -10.20 -10.40
N MET A 136 1.23 -10.56 -9.35
CA MET A 136 0.03 -11.40 -9.48
C MET A 136 -1.04 -10.72 -10.36
N ARG A 137 -1.31 -9.44 -10.11
CA ARG A 137 -2.24 -8.64 -10.94
C ARG A 137 -1.77 -8.56 -12.39
N GLY A 138 -0.48 -8.29 -12.61
CA GLY A 138 0.12 -8.26 -13.96
C GLY A 138 -0.02 -9.58 -14.70
N PHE A 139 0.14 -10.70 -14.02
CA PHE A 139 -0.03 -12.03 -14.60
C PHE A 139 -1.47 -12.28 -15.09
N TYR A 140 -2.48 -11.99 -14.27
CA TYR A 140 -3.89 -12.13 -14.67
C TYR A 140 -4.28 -11.16 -15.79
N GLN A 141 -3.81 -9.93 -15.72
CA GLN A 141 -4.03 -8.94 -16.79
C GLN A 141 -3.41 -9.39 -18.11
N GLY A 142 -2.21 -9.99 -18.06
CA GLY A 142 -1.54 -10.56 -19.24
C GLY A 142 -2.29 -11.75 -19.87
N GLN A 143 -3.09 -12.46 -19.10
CA GLN A 143 -4.00 -13.50 -19.58
C GLN A 143 -5.30 -12.94 -20.21
N GLY A 144 -5.50 -11.63 -20.18
CA GLY A 144 -6.71 -10.97 -20.66
C GLY A 144 -7.87 -10.96 -19.67
N THR A 145 -7.66 -11.40 -18.40
CA THR A 145 -8.68 -11.37 -17.35
C THR A 145 -8.40 -10.23 -16.37
N MET A 146 -9.32 -9.26 -16.28
CA MET A 146 -9.18 -8.11 -15.38
C MET A 146 -9.99 -8.26 -14.09
N ILE A 147 -10.87 -9.27 -14.02
CA ILE A 147 -11.75 -9.50 -12.88
C ILE A 147 -10.97 -9.75 -11.58
N PRO A 148 -9.95 -10.65 -11.53
CA PRO A 148 -9.19 -10.88 -10.30
C PRO A 148 -8.49 -9.61 -9.79
N THR A 149 -8.00 -8.78 -10.70
CA THR A 149 -7.37 -7.49 -10.35
C THR A 149 -8.39 -6.54 -9.74
N ALA A 150 -9.56 -6.38 -10.37
CA ALA A 150 -10.64 -5.52 -9.89
C ALA A 150 -11.13 -5.94 -8.50
N VAL A 151 -11.41 -7.23 -8.30
CA VAL A 151 -11.86 -7.78 -7.02
C VAL A 151 -10.80 -7.58 -5.94
N SER A 152 -9.53 -7.86 -6.24
CA SER A 152 -8.45 -7.68 -5.27
C SER A 152 -8.28 -6.23 -4.83
N GLN A 153 -8.43 -5.26 -5.73
CA GLN A 153 -8.34 -3.83 -5.41
C GLN A 153 -9.51 -3.37 -4.53
N ILE A 154 -10.73 -3.81 -4.82
CA ILE A 154 -11.90 -3.48 -4.00
C ILE A 154 -11.76 -4.11 -2.61
N ALA A 155 -11.40 -5.39 -2.53
CA ALA A 155 -11.20 -6.08 -1.27
C ALA A 155 -10.11 -5.41 -0.42
N GLU A 156 -8.96 -5.10 -1.01
CA GLU A 156 -7.87 -4.36 -0.36
C GLU A 156 -8.36 -3.03 0.22
N GLN A 157 -9.16 -2.28 -0.53
CA GLN A 157 -9.66 -0.99 -0.08
C GLN A 157 -10.69 -1.11 1.05
N ILE A 158 -11.56 -2.11 1.01
CA ILE A 158 -12.53 -2.39 2.09
C ILE A 158 -11.77 -2.77 3.38
N VAL A 159 -10.81 -3.69 3.29
CA VAL A 159 -9.99 -4.09 4.44
C VAL A 159 -9.19 -2.91 4.99
N ASN A 160 -8.57 -2.11 4.12
CA ASN A 160 -7.83 -0.92 4.53
C ASN A 160 -8.73 0.08 5.26
N ALA A 161 -9.92 0.36 4.73
CA ALA A 161 -10.89 1.25 5.37
C ALA A 161 -11.33 0.72 6.75
N ALA A 162 -11.68 -0.56 6.85
CA ALA A 162 -12.10 -1.19 8.09
C ALA A 162 -10.98 -1.17 9.15
N VAL A 163 -9.78 -1.62 8.78
CA VAL A 163 -8.62 -1.67 9.69
C VAL A 163 -8.20 -0.27 10.13
N SER A 164 -8.15 0.69 9.21
CA SER A 164 -7.75 2.07 9.52
C SER A 164 -8.71 2.75 10.48
N LEU A 165 -10.02 2.59 10.30
CA LEU A 165 -11.04 3.15 11.19
C LEU A 165 -11.04 2.47 12.56
N LEU A 166 -10.99 1.15 12.59
CA LEU A 166 -10.96 0.39 13.85
C LEU A 166 -9.68 0.67 14.64
N ALA A 167 -8.51 0.58 13.98
CA ALA A 167 -7.23 0.86 14.62
C ALA A 167 -7.15 2.31 15.11
N GLY A 168 -7.58 3.28 14.31
CA GLY A 168 -7.63 4.69 14.70
C GLY A 168 -8.51 4.91 15.93
N TYR A 169 -9.70 4.33 15.95
CA TYR A 169 -10.62 4.43 17.08
C TYR A 169 -10.04 3.82 18.37
N PHE A 170 -9.56 2.57 18.30
CA PHE A 170 -9.02 1.88 19.49
C PHE A 170 -7.74 2.54 20.03
N LEU A 171 -6.83 2.96 19.15
CA LEU A 171 -5.58 3.60 19.58
C LEU A 171 -5.83 4.95 20.26
N ILE A 172 -6.77 5.75 19.75
CA ILE A 172 -7.10 7.03 20.36
C ILE A 172 -7.81 6.83 21.70
N GLN A 173 -8.72 5.86 21.79
CA GLN A 173 -9.39 5.54 23.04
C GLN A 173 -8.38 5.07 24.13
N ALA A 174 -7.42 4.21 23.74
CA ALA A 174 -6.35 3.77 24.62
C ALA A 174 -5.45 4.93 25.07
N TYR A 175 -5.12 5.86 24.16
CA TYR A 175 -4.32 7.05 24.49
C TYR A 175 -5.06 7.99 25.44
N GLN A 176 -6.33 8.27 25.22
CA GLN A 176 -7.16 9.11 26.11
C GLN A 176 -7.34 8.48 27.48
N SER A 177 -7.49 7.16 27.56
CA SER A 177 -7.56 6.43 28.81
C SER A 177 -6.25 6.55 29.62
N SER A 178 -5.11 6.44 28.95
CA SER A 178 -3.79 6.57 29.58
C SER A 178 -3.51 8.02 30.04
N ALA A 179 -3.91 9.01 29.26
CA ALA A 179 -3.78 10.42 29.62
C ALA A 179 -4.66 10.80 30.82
N ASN A 180 -5.89 10.27 30.88
CA ASN A 180 -6.78 10.48 32.03
C ASN A 180 -6.24 9.82 33.30
N THR A 181 -5.72 8.59 33.23
CA THR A 181 -5.11 7.95 34.42
C THR A 181 -3.88 8.70 34.91
N ALA A 182 -3.06 9.27 34.04
CA ALA A 182 -1.95 10.10 34.41
C ALA A 182 -2.40 11.44 35.10
N ALA A 183 -3.48 12.05 34.59
CA ALA A 183 -4.05 13.26 35.19
C ALA A 183 -4.66 13.02 36.59
N TYR A 184 -5.34 11.88 36.78
CA TYR A 184 -5.87 11.50 38.11
C TYR A 184 -4.76 11.11 39.09
N GLY A 185 -3.67 10.48 38.62
CA GLY A 185 -2.51 10.18 39.47
C GLY A 185 -1.67 11.39 39.88
N ALA A 186 -1.76 12.50 39.16
CA ALA A 186 -1.08 13.74 39.49
C ALA A 186 -1.92 14.66 40.40
N ALA A 187 -3.20 14.40 40.59
CA ALA A 187 -4.13 15.16 41.41
C ALA A 187 -4.33 14.57 42.83
N GLY A 188 -3.77 13.41 43.15
CA GLY A 188 -3.75 12.77 44.47
C GLY A 188 -2.37 12.82 45.11
#